data_6ed19a5ef43a10b3d7793aeeaf6c10b9
#
_entry.id   6ed19a5ef43a10b3d7793aeeaf6c10b9
#
_cell.length_a   1.000
_cell.length_b   1.000
_cell.length_c   1.000
_cell.angle_alpha   90.00
_cell.angle_beta   90.00
_cell.angle_gamma   90.00
#
_symmetry.space_group_name_H-M   'P 1'
#
loop_
_entity.id
_entity.type
_entity.pdbx_description
1 polymer ?
#
loop_
_entity_poly.entity_id
_entity_poly.type
_entity_poly.pdbx_seq_one_letter_code
_entity_poly.pdbx_strand_id
1 'polypeptide(L)'
;VRDFTYVGDVVDILYLLLKVHKKLPNNDIFNICSNDPINLEKIIQFMNNNGINPKVKKVTLQKADILKTHGDNKKILKYVRFKKFTNWKEALKKTIVWYQQNMI
;
A
#
# COMPACT_ATOMS: atom_id res chain seq x y z
N VAL A 1 -1.26 -11.15 7.00
CA VAL A 1 -1.66 -9.75 7.17
C VAL A 1 -0.57 -8.84 6.62
N ARG A 2 -0.93 -7.90 5.79
CA ARG A 2 0.02 -6.96 5.16
C ARG A 2 -0.54 -5.53 5.22
N ASP A 3 0.37 -4.58 5.36
CA ASP A 3 0.06 -3.16 5.25
C ASP A 3 0.25 -2.73 3.79
N PHE A 4 -0.81 -2.87 3.00
CA PHE A 4 -0.79 -2.52 1.59
C PHE A 4 -0.87 -1.01 1.42
N THR A 5 0.01 -0.47 0.58
CA THR A 5 0.04 0.96 0.28
C THR A 5 -0.11 1.17 -1.23
N TYR A 6 -1.06 1.99 -1.62
CA TYR A 6 -1.30 2.29 -3.03
C TYR A 6 -0.16 3.11 -3.62
N VAL A 7 0.32 2.72 -4.80
CA VAL A 7 1.46 3.39 -5.46
C VAL A 7 1.17 4.86 -5.77
N GLY A 8 -0.07 5.21 -6.09
CA GLY A 8 -0.47 6.60 -6.30
C GLY A 8 -0.25 7.48 -5.08
N ASP A 9 -0.55 6.96 -3.89
CA ASP A 9 -0.30 7.66 -2.63
C ASP A 9 1.19 7.86 -2.40
N VAL A 10 2.01 6.86 -2.71
CA VAL A 10 3.47 6.95 -2.60
C VAL A 10 4.01 8.04 -3.52
N VAL A 11 3.55 8.09 -4.77
CA VAL A 11 3.95 9.12 -5.74
C VAL A 11 3.56 10.51 -5.26
N ASP A 12 2.35 10.67 -4.74
CA ASP A 12 1.86 11.95 -4.22
C ASP A 12 2.71 12.43 -3.04
N ILE A 13 3.06 11.53 -2.12
CA ILE A 13 3.92 11.85 -0.98
C ILE A 13 5.33 12.22 -1.44
N LEU A 14 5.90 11.49 -2.39
CA LEU A 14 7.22 11.84 -2.96
C LEU A 14 7.21 13.23 -3.58
N TYR A 15 6.15 13.60 -4.28
CA TYR A 15 5.98 14.95 -4.83
C TYR A 15 5.92 16.00 -3.72
N LEU A 16 5.17 15.74 -2.65
CA LEU A 16 5.10 16.65 -1.51
C LEU A 16 6.45 16.79 -0.80
N LEU A 17 7.23 15.70 -0.68
CA LEU A 17 8.58 15.75 -0.13
C LEU A 17 9.50 16.65 -0.95
N LEU A 18 9.41 16.61 -2.27
CA LEU A 18 10.18 17.50 -3.14
C LEU A 18 9.85 18.98 -2.86
N LYS A 19 8.60 19.30 -2.61
CA LYS A 19 8.19 20.67 -2.28
C LYS A 19 8.76 21.18 -0.95
N VAL A 20 8.97 20.29 0.01
CA VAL A 20 9.45 20.65 1.35
C VAL A 20 10.89 20.23 1.60
N HIS A 21 11.66 19.91 0.56
CA HIS A 21 12.99 19.31 0.69
C HIS A 21 13.95 20.12 1.56
N LYS A 22 13.85 21.44 1.55
CA LYS A 22 14.70 22.33 2.36
C LYS A 22 14.42 22.25 3.87
N LYS A 23 13.23 21.74 4.23
CA LYS A 23 12.81 21.60 5.64
C LYS A 23 13.10 20.20 6.18
N LEU A 24 13.55 19.27 5.34
CA LEU A 24 13.80 17.91 5.74
C LEU A 24 15.19 17.77 6.36
N PRO A 25 15.34 16.88 7.38
CA PRO A 25 16.65 16.54 7.91
C PRO A 25 17.53 15.92 6.83
N ASN A 26 18.85 16.18 6.91
CA ASN A 26 19.79 15.55 6.00
C ASN A 26 19.95 14.05 6.31
N ASN A 27 20.01 13.22 5.25
CA ASN A 27 20.27 11.79 5.37
C ASN A 27 19.32 11.06 6.32
N ASP A 28 18.04 11.43 6.31
CA ASP A 28 17.04 10.78 7.14
C ASP A 28 16.25 9.71 6.34
N ILE A 29 15.62 8.82 7.08
CA ILE A 29 14.81 7.72 6.52
C ILE A 29 13.36 7.91 6.95
N PHE A 30 12.45 7.80 5.98
CA PHE A 30 11.02 7.88 6.21
C PHE A 30 10.33 6.63 5.67
N ASN A 31 9.37 6.11 6.43
CA ASN A 31 8.48 5.08 5.94
C ASN A 31 7.25 5.72 5.29
N ILE A 32 6.91 5.27 4.10
CA ILE A 32 5.66 5.65 3.43
C ILE A 32 4.76 4.42 3.41
N CYS A 33 3.71 4.45 4.21
CA CYS A 33 2.80 3.32 4.37
C CYS A 33 1.43 3.81 4.80
N SER A 34 0.40 3.03 4.49
CA SER A 34 -0.98 3.40 4.81
C SER A 34 -1.34 3.29 6.29
N ASN A 35 -0.57 2.51 7.06
CA ASN A 35 -0.86 2.20 8.46
C ASN A 35 -2.24 1.56 8.63
N ASP A 36 -2.58 0.65 7.73
CA ASP A 36 -3.87 -0.05 7.70
C ASP A 36 -3.68 -1.51 7.25
N PRO A 37 -3.18 -2.38 8.14
CA PRO A 37 -2.93 -3.78 7.79
C PRO A 37 -4.21 -4.53 7.44
N ILE A 38 -4.17 -5.29 6.36
CA ILE A 38 -5.30 -6.03 5.83
C ILE A 38 -4.97 -7.52 5.74
N ASN A 39 -5.93 -8.36 6.09
CA ASN A 39 -5.82 -9.80 5.89
C ASN A 39 -5.97 -10.14 4.40
N LEU A 40 -5.09 -11.00 3.88
CA LEU A 40 -5.12 -11.43 2.48
C LEU A 40 -6.45 -12.08 2.10
N GLU A 41 -7.10 -12.78 3.01
CA GLU A 41 -8.42 -13.39 2.76
C GLU A 41 -9.48 -12.35 2.37
N LYS A 42 -9.45 -11.17 2.95
CA LYS A 42 -10.36 -10.07 2.60
C LYS A 42 -10.12 -9.58 1.17
N ILE A 43 -8.87 -9.56 0.75
CA ILE A 43 -8.51 -9.16 -0.62
C ILE A 43 -9.01 -10.18 -1.63
N ILE A 44 -8.83 -11.47 -1.35
CA ILE A 44 -9.32 -12.56 -2.20
C ILE A 44 -10.86 -12.50 -2.29
N GLN A 45 -11.53 -12.29 -1.17
CA GLN A 45 -12.99 -12.17 -1.13
C GLN A 45 -13.47 -10.97 -1.97
N PHE A 46 -12.81 -9.84 -1.86
CA PHE A 46 -13.11 -8.66 -2.67
C PHE A 46 -12.94 -8.93 -4.17
N MET A 47 -11.86 -9.61 -4.56
CA MET A 47 -11.64 -10.01 -5.96
C MET A 47 -12.76 -10.91 -6.46
N ASN A 48 -13.15 -11.93 -5.68
CA ASN A 48 -14.25 -12.82 -6.02
C ASN A 48 -15.57 -12.05 -6.20
N ASN A 49 -15.87 -11.11 -5.33
CA ASN A 49 -17.09 -10.29 -5.39
C ASN A 49 -17.09 -9.35 -6.61
N ASN A 50 -15.94 -9.11 -7.23
CA ASN A 50 -15.80 -8.25 -8.41
C ASN A 50 -15.51 -9.05 -9.70
N GLY A 51 -15.86 -10.34 -9.71
CA GLY A 51 -15.76 -11.20 -10.88
C GLY A 51 -14.37 -11.71 -11.20
N ILE A 52 -13.41 -11.55 -10.29
CA ILE A 52 -12.06 -12.07 -10.43
C ILE A 52 -11.91 -13.26 -9.51
N ASN A 53 -11.61 -14.43 -10.07
CA ASN A 53 -11.54 -15.68 -9.32
C ASN A 53 -10.09 -16.19 -9.29
N PRO A 54 -9.25 -15.71 -8.36
CA PRO A 54 -7.88 -16.16 -8.27
C PRO A 54 -7.82 -17.61 -7.82
N LYS A 55 -6.88 -18.38 -8.40
CA LYS A 55 -6.59 -19.72 -7.93
C LYS A 55 -5.77 -19.62 -6.65
N VAL A 56 -6.30 -20.15 -5.57
CA VAL A 56 -5.67 -20.07 -4.25
C VAL A 56 -5.13 -21.44 -3.86
N LYS A 57 -3.86 -21.49 -3.49
CA LYS A 57 -3.21 -22.68 -2.94
C LYS A 57 -2.69 -22.35 -1.55
N LYS A 58 -3.15 -23.08 -0.54
CA LYS A 58 -2.62 -22.97 0.82
C LYS A 58 -1.34 -23.78 0.92
N VAL A 59 -0.28 -23.15 1.37
CA VAL A 59 1.02 -23.77 1.58
C VAL A 59 1.49 -23.53 3.02
N THR A 60 2.41 -24.38 3.48
CA THR A 60 3.01 -24.21 4.80
C THR A 60 3.84 -22.94 4.86
N LEU A 61 3.72 -22.19 5.96
CA LEU A 61 4.52 -20.99 6.22
C LEU A 61 6.00 -21.36 6.22
N GLN A 62 6.79 -20.65 5.41
CA GLN A 62 8.25 -20.83 5.40
C GLN A 62 8.89 -20.09 6.57
N LYS A 63 10.07 -20.55 7.03
CA LYS A 63 10.77 -19.95 8.19
C LYS A 63 11.08 -18.45 8.01
N ALA A 64 11.31 -18.01 6.78
CA ALA A 64 11.63 -16.62 6.45
C ALA A 64 10.39 -15.74 6.28
N ASP A 65 9.19 -16.30 6.27
CA ASP A 65 7.97 -15.55 6.04
C ASP A 65 7.56 -14.72 7.25
N ILE A 66 7.15 -13.49 7.00
CA ILE A 66 6.63 -12.57 8.00
C ILE A 66 5.12 -12.74 8.08
N LEU A 67 4.59 -13.00 9.28
CA LEU A 67 3.14 -13.19 9.49
C LEU A 67 2.34 -11.90 9.32
N LYS A 68 2.94 -10.76 9.68
CA LYS A 68 2.29 -9.46 9.64
C LYS A 68 3.28 -8.36 9.30
N THR A 69 2.87 -7.46 8.40
CA THR A 69 3.56 -6.18 8.22
C THR A 69 2.63 -5.07 8.66
N HIS A 70 3.16 -4.07 9.33
CA HIS A 70 2.42 -2.90 9.78
C HIS A 70 3.38 -1.73 9.87
N GLY A 71 3.20 -0.75 8.98
CA GLY A 71 4.03 0.43 8.98
C GLY A 71 3.50 1.53 9.89
N ASP A 72 4.41 2.39 10.36
CA ASP A 72 4.07 3.62 11.07
C ASP A 72 4.43 4.81 10.18
N ASN A 73 3.44 5.61 9.83
CA ASN A 73 3.58 6.76 8.95
C ASN A 73 3.62 8.11 9.69
N LYS A 74 3.71 8.10 11.01
CA LYS A 74 3.67 9.33 11.80
C LYS A 74 4.81 10.28 11.47
N LYS A 75 6.01 9.76 11.25
CA LYS A 75 7.19 10.57 10.96
C LYS A 75 7.03 11.35 9.66
N ILE A 76 6.66 10.69 8.57
CA ILE A 76 6.50 11.35 7.27
C ILE A 76 5.38 12.38 7.29
N LEU A 77 4.29 12.11 8.02
CA LEU A 77 3.14 13.00 8.11
C LEU A 77 3.43 14.28 8.92
N LYS A 78 4.54 14.34 9.65
CA LYS A 78 4.99 15.58 10.30
C LYS A 78 5.56 16.58 9.30
N TYR A 79 6.08 16.12 8.18
CA TYR A 79 6.76 16.97 7.19
C TYR A 79 5.91 17.29 5.97
N VAL A 80 4.95 16.43 5.63
CA VAL A 80 4.08 16.61 4.47
C VAL A 80 2.61 16.67 4.90
N ARG A 81 1.84 17.53 4.21
CA ARG A 81 0.39 17.61 4.39
C ARG A 81 -0.26 16.65 3.40
N PHE A 82 -0.41 15.41 3.80
CA PHE A 82 -1.10 14.39 3.04
C PHE A 82 -2.45 14.11 3.70
N LYS A 83 -3.54 14.29 2.95
CA LYS A 83 -4.89 14.28 3.54
C LYS A 83 -5.30 12.89 4.01
N LYS A 84 -5.18 11.87 3.15
CA LYS A 84 -5.66 10.54 3.45
C LYS A 84 -5.10 9.53 2.47
N PHE A 85 -4.67 8.38 2.99
CA PHE A 85 -4.32 7.24 2.16
C PHE A 85 -5.56 6.65 1.50
N THR A 86 -5.42 6.23 0.26
CA THR A 86 -6.51 5.61 -0.51
C THR A 86 -6.97 4.33 0.21
N ASN A 87 -8.28 4.19 0.38
CA ASN A 87 -8.87 2.96 0.93
C ASN A 87 -8.43 1.75 0.09
N TRP A 88 -8.10 0.64 0.74
CA TRP A 88 -7.56 -0.52 0.06
C TRP A 88 -8.48 -1.10 -1.02
N LYS A 89 -9.79 -1.03 -0.84
CA LYS A 89 -10.76 -1.49 -1.85
C LYS A 89 -10.71 -0.63 -3.11
N GLU A 90 -10.67 0.68 -2.95
CA GLU A 90 -10.54 1.62 -4.06
C GLU A 90 -9.19 1.47 -4.75
N ALA A 91 -8.12 1.36 -3.98
CA ALA A 91 -6.77 1.16 -4.49
C ALA A 91 -6.66 -0.14 -5.30
N LEU A 92 -7.24 -1.22 -4.79
CA LEU A 92 -7.25 -2.51 -5.48
C LEU A 92 -8.04 -2.44 -6.79
N LYS A 93 -9.19 -1.77 -6.80
CA LYS A 93 -9.95 -1.55 -8.04
C LYS A 93 -9.12 -0.83 -9.10
N LYS A 94 -8.47 0.26 -8.72
CA LYS A 94 -7.60 1.02 -9.63
C LYS A 94 -6.46 0.17 -10.16
N THR A 95 -5.85 -0.63 -9.30
CA THR A 95 -4.75 -1.54 -9.68
C THR A 95 -5.23 -2.59 -10.67
N ILE A 96 -6.39 -3.20 -10.43
CA ILE A 96 -6.97 -4.20 -11.31
C ILE A 96 -7.29 -3.59 -12.69
N VAL A 97 -7.91 -2.42 -12.73
CA VAL A 97 -8.23 -1.74 -14.00
C VAL A 97 -6.96 -1.42 -14.77
N TRP A 98 -5.94 -0.90 -14.10
CA TRP A 98 -4.65 -0.62 -14.74
C TRP A 98 -4.03 -1.90 -15.32
N TYR A 99 -4.02 -2.98 -14.55
CA TYR A 99 -3.48 -4.26 -14.98
C TYR A 99 -4.20 -4.79 -16.22
N GLN A 100 -5.54 -4.77 -16.22
CA GLN A 100 -6.35 -5.22 -17.34
C GLN A 100 -6.10 -4.40 -18.60
N GLN A 101 -5.85 -3.10 -18.48
CA GLN A 101 -5.60 -2.22 -19.61
C GLN A 101 -4.17 -2.33 -20.17
N ASN A 102 -3.19 -2.66 -19.35
CA ASN A 102 -1.77 -2.55 -19.70
C ASN A 102 -1.03 -3.88 -19.80
N MET A 103 -1.50 -4.93 -19.12
CA MET A 103 -0.78 -6.21 -19.01
C MET A 103 -1.43 -7.39 -19.72
N ILE A 104 -2.58 -7.17 -20.34
CA ILE A 104 -3.30 -8.21 -21.08
C ILE A 104 -3.21 -7.95 -22.57
#